data_889e7628077eee12fcaa102bfe161b9c
#
_entry.id   889e7628077eee12fcaa102bfe161b9c
#
_cell.length_a   1.000
_cell.length_b   1.000
_cell.length_c   1.000
_cell.angle_alpha   90.00
_cell.angle_beta   90.00
_cell.angle_gamma   90.00
#
_symmetry.space_group_name_H-M   'P 1'
#
loop_
_entity.id
_entity.type
_entity.pdbx_description
1 polymer ?
#
loop_
_entity_poly.entity_id
_entity_poly.type
_entity_poly.pdbx_seq_one_letter_code
_entity_poly.pdbx_strand_id
1 'polypeptide(L)'
;MDGVKPRKGVDGMASITFSVFADLHYKKGMYATNVSDLACILARAHRENAAFALHCGDLCNDYKGSPELVRCYLQNAYQLPAYGVYGNHELETEGNTMALVTPLLTNRPNQVIWGTADGTIGDGRVGYYHFDVNGFRFVCTDTNYALLDGEWVHNRPASWGPPAHATHANALGPAQLEWLERVLTDAARRAMPCIVVSHADFSGIVSDDPSSDGAAVCALFRKVNRLRAGTVVLAINGHYHTDHAVRVDDVVYFDCNTVLNGYWKPMTVSHYTDDQTFPFEPYDADGQPLPVVSTPLPALVQATNTWFFTEPLSAMVTVSTDGAVQIHGAQTAWRYGIAPDMDTPDGKHPYIADAQFLPQ
;
A
#
# COMPACT_ATOMS: atom_id res chain seq x y z
N MET A 1 -6.38 -29.57 -0.15
CA MET A 1 -5.53 -28.36 -0.05
C MET A 1 -4.38 -28.55 -1.01
N ASP A 2 -4.60 -28.20 -2.26
CA ASP A 2 -3.53 -28.31 -3.25
C ASP A 2 -2.72 -27.01 -3.18
N GLY A 3 -1.59 -27.09 -2.45
CA GLY A 3 -0.66 -26.00 -2.33
C GLY A 3 -0.08 -25.65 -3.69
N VAL A 4 -0.13 -24.37 -4.05
CA VAL A 4 0.61 -23.81 -5.19
C VAL A 4 2.08 -24.22 -5.00
N LYS A 5 2.57 -25.14 -5.86
CA LYS A 5 3.97 -25.56 -5.80
C LYS A 5 4.86 -24.37 -6.18
N PRO A 6 5.94 -24.12 -5.43
CA PRO A 6 6.90 -23.07 -5.80
C PRO A 6 7.41 -23.33 -7.21
N ARG A 7 7.38 -22.30 -8.07
CA ARG A 7 8.03 -22.39 -9.39
C ARG A 7 9.54 -22.45 -9.13
N LYS A 8 10.19 -23.47 -9.66
CA LYS A 8 11.64 -23.47 -9.75
C LYS A 8 12.03 -22.56 -10.89
N GLY A 9 12.77 -21.49 -10.61
CA GLY A 9 13.46 -20.72 -11.64
C GLY A 9 14.41 -21.59 -12.44
N VAL A 10 14.94 -21.05 -13.52
CA VAL A 10 15.82 -21.75 -14.48
C VAL A 10 17.04 -22.40 -13.78
N ASP A 11 17.43 -21.91 -12.58
CA ASP A 11 18.57 -22.36 -11.78
C ASP A 11 18.22 -23.15 -10.52
N GLY A 12 16.97 -23.61 -10.38
CA GLY A 12 16.55 -24.42 -9.23
C GLY A 12 16.24 -23.64 -7.95
N MET A 13 16.33 -22.30 -7.95
CA MET A 13 16.00 -21.43 -6.83
C MET A 13 14.48 -21.26 -6.69
N ALA A 14 14.00 -21.20 -5.46
CA ALA A 14 12.60 -20.92 -5.19
C ALA A 14 12.33 -19.41 -5.36
N SER A 15 11.19 -19.09 -5.94
CA SER A 15 10.71 -17.70 -6.07
C SER A 15 9.22 -17.61 -5.77
N ILE A 16 8.77 -16.42 -5.42
CA ILE A 16 7.36 -16.09 -5.24
C ILE A 16 7.01 -14.85 -6.05
N THR A 17 5.88 -14.90 -6.76
CA THR A 17 5.32 -13.77 -7.49
C THR A 17 3.98 -13.39 -6.88
N PHE A 18 3.77 -12.12 -6.57
CA PHE A 18 2.55 -11.59 -5.98
C PHE A 18 2.20 -10.23 -6.60
N SER A 19 0.93 -9.86 -6.52
CA SER A 19 0.46 -8.56 -7.00
C SER A 19 0.48 -7.55 -5.88
N VAL A 20 0.94 -6.33 -6.17
CA VAL A 20 1.00 -5.18 -5.24
C VAL A 20 0.27 -4.00 -5.84
N PHE A 21 -0.47 -3.29 -5.01
CA PHE A 21 -1.09 -2.00 -5.32
C PHE A 21 -1.29 -1.19 -4.04
N ALA A 22 -1.50 0.13 -4.17
CA ALA A 22 -1.62 1.06 -3.06
C ALA A 22 -2.61 2.18 -3.39
N ASP A 23 -3.17 2.80 -2.38
CA ASP A 23 -3.81 4.11 -2.48
C ASP A 23 -4.92 4.17 -3.55
N LEU A 24 -5.87 3.22 -3.50
CA LEU A 24 -7.05 3.26 -4.37
C LEU A 24 -8.00 4.39 -3.96
N HIS A 25 -8.05 4.72 -2.66
CA HIS A 25 -8.89 5.78 -2.11
C HIS A 25 -10.35 5.70 -2.53
N TYR A 26 -10.90 4.51 -2.55
CA TYR A 26 -12.32 4.39 -2.86
C TYR A 26 -13.17 5.09 -1.81
N LYS A 27 -14.04 5.97 -2.28
CA LYS A 27 -15.11 6.55 -1.48
C LYS A 27 -16.31 6.74 -2.36
N LYS A 28 -17.39 6.05 -2.03
CA LYS A 28 -18.64 6.07 -2.79
C LYS A 28 -19.10 7.51 -3.01
N GLY A 29 -19.27 7.90 -4.27
CA GLY A 29 -19.75 9.22 -4.66
C GLY A 29 -18.74 10.37 -4.56
N MET A 30 -17.48 10.11 -4.19
CA MET A 30 -16.50 11.19 -4.01
C MET A 30 -15.38 11.22 -5.04
N TYR A 31 -14.85 10.08 -5.42
CA TYR A 31 -13.72 10.00 -6.36
C TYR A 31 -14.12 9.19 -7.58
N ALA A 32 -13.45 9.42 -8.70
CA ALA A 32 -13.70 8.67 -9.93
C ALA A 32 -13.13 7.24 -9.88
N THR A 33 -13.02 6.67 -8.68
CA THR A 33 -12.57 5.28 -8.43
C THR A 33 -13.77 4.38 -8.22
N ASN A 34 -13.72 3.20 -8.78
CA ASN A 34 -14.82 2.24 -8.76
C ASN A 34 -14.37 0.87 -8.25
N VAL A 35 -15.32 0.07 -7.81
CA VAL A 35 -15.07 -1.34 -7.46
C VAL A 35 -14.50 -2.12 -8.65
N SER A 36 -14.85 -1.73 -9.88
CA SER A 36 -14.30 -2.32 -11.11
C SER A 36 -12.79 -2.13 -11.25
N ASP A 37 -12.21 -1.06 -10.73
CA ASP A 37 -10.77 -0.82 -10.79
C ASP A 37 -10.02 -1.87 -9.97
N LEU A 38 -10.50 -2.14 -8.76
CA LEU A 38 -9.99 -3.25 -7.95
C LEU A 38 -10.20 -4.61 -8.65
N ALA A 39 -11.35 -4.82 -9.28
CA ALA A 39 -11.61 -6.05 -10.02
C ALA A 39 -10.62 -6.24 -11.19
N CYS A 40 -10.24 -5.17 -11.89
CA CYS A 40 -9.21 -5.20 -12.94
C CYS A 40 -7.84 -5.61 -12.38
N ILE A 41 -7.43 -5.08 -11.23
CA ILE A 41 -6.17 -5.45 -10.56
C ILE A 41 -6.19 -6.95 -10.19
N LEU A 42 -7.28 -7.43 -9.59
CA LEU A 42 -7.42 -8.84 -9.21
C LEU A 42 -7.45 -9.77 -10.42
N ALA A 43 -8.07 -9.33 -11.52
CA ALA A 43 -8.06 -10.06 -12.80
C ALA A 43 -6.64 -10.15 -13.39
N ARG A 44 -5.87 -9.07 -13.33
CA ARG A 44 -4.46 -9.07 -13.72
C ARG A 44 -3.66 -10.03 -12.85
N ALA A 45 -3.77 -9.92 -11.53
CA ALA A 45 -3.09 -10.79 -10.58
C ALA A 45 -3.38 -12.28 -10.86
N HIS A 46 -4.64 -12.62 -11.12
CA HIS A 46 -5.03 -13.99 -11.48
C HIS A 46 -4.43 -14.43 -12.82
N ARG A 47 -4.54 -13.61 -13.87
CA ARG A 47 -4.03 -13.92 -15.21
C ARG A 47 -2.52 -14.13 -15.23
N GLU A 48 -1.79 -13.35 -14.43
CA GLU A 48 -0.34 -13.41 -14.30
C GLU A 48 0.13 -14.42 -13.24
N ASN A 49 -0.81 -15.18 -12.67
CA ASN A 49 -0.58 -16.25 -11.68
C ASN A 49 0.11 -15.75 -10.39
N ALA A 50 -0.31 -14.62 -9.86
CA ALA A 50 0.10 -14.17 -8.54
C ALA A 50 -0.28 -15.20 -7.47
N ALA A 51 0.60 -15.40 -6.50
CA ALA A 51 0.29 -16.25 -5.34
C ALA A 51 -0.81 -15.62 -4.46
N PHE A 52 -0.88 -14.29 -4.44
CA PHE A 52 -1.86 -13.50 -3.71
C PHE A 52 -1.87 -12.05 -4.21
N ALA A 53 -2.84 -11.27 -3.74
CA ALA A 53 -2.90 -9.83 -3.89
C ALA A 53 -2.60 -9.15 -2.56
N LEU A 54 -1.85 -8.05 -2.60
CA LEU A 54 -1.41 -7.28 -1.44
C LEU A 54 -1.68 -5.79 -1.68
N HIS A 55 -2.40 -5.12 -0.76
CA HIS A 55 -2.50 -3.67 -0.78
C HIS A 55 -1.63 -3.03 0.31
N CYS A 56 -1.03 -1.89 -0.02
CA CYS A 56 -0.15 -1.15 0.88
C CYS A 56 -0.86 -0.01 1.62
N GLY A 57 -2.15 -0.16 1.92
CA GLY A 57 -2.97 0.82 2.62
C GLY A 57 -3.75 1.75 1.69
N ASP A 58 -4.62 2.55 2.28
CA ASP A 58 -5.53 3.48 1.62
C ASP A 58 -6.34 2.85 0.49
N LEU A 59 -6.82 1.62 0.74
CA LEU A 59 -7.73 0.92 -0.16
C LEU A 59 -9.03 1.72 -0.30
N CYS A 60 -9.49 2.31 0.81
CA CYS A 60 -10.66 3.17 0.82
C CYS A 60 -10.55 4.22 1.94
N ASN A 61 -11.34 5.28 1.83
CA ASN A 61 -11.37 6.35 2.82
C ASN A 61 -12.32 6.06 4.00
N ASP A 62 -12.97 4.92 4.01
CA ASP A 62 -13.82 4.45 5.10
C ASP A 62 -14.25 3.01 4.85
N TYR A 63 -13.75 2.07 5.62
CA TYR A 63 -14.16 0.67 5.51
C TYR A 63 -15.66 0.46 5.76
N LYS A 64 -16.24 1.18 6.70
CA LYS A 64 -17.65 1.08 7.03
C LYS A 64 -18.52 1.62 5.89
N GLY A 65 -18.08 2.69 5.26
CA GLY A 65 -18.74 3.31 4.11
C GLY A 65 -18.47 2.64 2.76
N SER A 66 -17.59 1.62 2.73
CA SER A 66 -17.13 0.99 1.48
C SER A 66 -17.29 -0.55 1.49
N PRO A 67 -18.41 -1.09 1.98
CA PRO A 67 -18.55 -2.54 2.16
C PRO A 67 -18.50 -3.33 0.85
N GLU A 68 -18.91 -2.74 -0.26
CA GLU A 68 -18.83 -3.37 -1.59
C GLU A 68 -17.39 -3.53 -2.07
N LEU A 69 -16.52 -2.53 -1.84
CA LEU A 69 -15.10 -2.61 -2.18
C LEU A 69 -14.38 -3.64 -1.32
N VAL A 70 -14.58 -3.57 -0.01
CA VAL A 70 -14.01 -4.52 0.95
C VAL A 70 -14.43 -5.94 0.61
N ARG A 71 -15.69 -6.14 0.25
CA ARG A 71 -16.21 -7.43 -0.17
C ARG A 71 -15.56 -7.89 -1.48
N CYS A 72 -15.42 -7.01 -2.47
CA CYS A 72 -14.74 -7.31 -3.73
C CYS A 72 -13.31 -7.82 -3.46
N TYR A 73 -12.58 -7.21 -2.55
CA TYR A 73 -11.23 -7.62 -2.18
C TYR A 73 -11.19 -8.97 -1.45
N LEU A 74 -12.00 -9.11 -0.41
CA LEU A 74 -11.97 -10.29 0.45
C LEU A 74 -12.65 -11.52 -0.17
N GLN A 75 -13.70 -11.31 -0.97
CA GLN A 75 -14.49 -12.37 -1.62
C GLN A 75 -14.27 -12.37 -3.14
N ASN A 76 -13.08 -11.98 -3.59
CA ASN A 76 -12.81 -11.81 -5.01
C ASN A 76 -13.12 -13.06 -5.83
N ALA A 77 -13.58 -12.83 -7.07
CA ALA A 77 -14.07 -13.88 -7.98
C ALA A 77 -13.03 -14.97 -8.30
N TYR A 78 -11.76 -14.67 -8.11
CA TYR A 78 -10.63 -15.56 -8.39
C TYR A 78 -10.19 -16.37 -7.16
N GLN A 79 -10.80 -16.12 -5.99
CA GLN A 79 -10.43 -16.73 -4.70
C GLN A 79 -8.95 -16.54 -4.34
N LEU A 80 -8.30 -15.53 -4.88
CA LEU A 80 -6.94 -15.18 -4.53
C LEU A 80 -6.84 -14.90 -3.04
N PRO A 81 -5.81 -15.41 -2.34
CA PRO A 81 -5.46 -14.87 -1.03
C PRO A 81 -5.27 -13.36 -1.13
N ALA A 82 -5.81 -12.63 -0.17
CA ALA A 82 -5.75 -11.17 -0.12
C ALA A 82 -5.19 -10.75 1.23
N TYR A 83 -4.20 -9.87 1.21
CA TYR A 83 -3.53 -9.32 2.38
C TYR A 83 -3.40 -7.80 2.23
N GLY A 84 -3.32 -7.09 3.36
CA GLY A 84 -3.15 -5.65 3.29
C GLY A 84 -2.68 -5.06 4.61
N VAL A 85 -2.27 -3.81 4.56
CA VAL A 85 -1.97 -2.99 5.73
C VAL A 85 -2.98 -1.86 5.83
N TYR A 86 -3.10 -1.24 7.00
CA TYR A 86 -3.81 0.01 7.14
C TYR A 86 -3.03 1.14 6.49
N GLY A 87 -3.73 1.98 5.73
CA GLY A 87 -3.32 3.35 5.53
C GLY A 87 -3.99 4.27 6.56
N ASN A 88 -3.76 5.55 6.44
CA ASN A 88 -4.35 6.53 7.35
C ASN A 88 -5.85 6.79 7.06
N HIS A 89 -6.34 6.42 5.89
CA HIS A 89 -7.74 6.64 5.49
C HIS A 89 -8.70 5.50 5.85
N GLU A 90 -8.25 4.27 6.10
CA GLU A 90 -9.14 3.15 6.44
C GLU A 90 -10.01 3.42 7.69
N LEU A 91 -9.49 4.16 8.63
CA LEU A 91 -10.12 4.44 9.93
C LEU A 91 -10.69 5.87 10.02
N GLU A 92 -10.80 6.58 8.90
CA GLU A 92 -11.13 8.00 8.84
C GLU A 92 -12.49 8.36 9.45
N THR A 93 -13.44 7.45 9.46
CA THR A 93 -14.80 7.71 9.94
C THR A 93 -14.97 7.37 11.40
N GLU A 94 -15.64 8.28 12.14
CA GLU A 94 -16.03 8.05 13.53
C GLU A 94 -16.81 6.73 13.70
N GLY A 95 -16.43 5.97 14.73
CA GLY A 95 -17.02 4.67 15.03
C GLY A 95 -16.36 3.49 14.35
N ASN A 96 -15.37 3.68 13.48
CA ASN A 96 -14.47 2.62 13.10
C ASN A 96 -13.57 2.24 14.28
N THR A 97 -13.45 0.95 14.55
CA THR A 97 -12.61 0.41 15.62
C THR A 97 -11.68 -0.66 15.04
N MET A 98 -10.56 -0.92 15.71
CA MET A 98 -9.64 -1.98 15.30
C MET A 98 -10.34 -3.35 15.29
N ALA A 99 -11.24 -3.63 16.22
CA ALA A 99 -12.01 -4.88 16.24
C ALA A 99 -12.88 -5.05 14.99
N LEU A 100 -13.42 -3.93 14.47
CA LEU A 100 -14.25 -3.92 13.28
C LEU A 100 -13.44 -4.08 12.00
N VAL A 101 -12.29 -3.42 11.93
CA VAL A 101 -11.52 -3.23 10.68
C VAL A 101 -10.39 -4.25 10.53
N THR A 102 -9.68 -4.66 11.60
CA THR A 102 -8.59 -5.65 11.52
C THR A 102 -8.97 -6.95 10.79
N PRO A 103 -10.18 -7.54 10.99
CA PRO A 103 -10.57 -8.73 10.24
C PRO A 103 -10.69 -8.52 8.72
N LEU A 104 -10.70 -7.27 8.26
CA LEU A 104 -10.87 -6.91 6.86
C LEU A 104 -9.53 -6.79 6.11
N LEU A 105 -8.40 -6.88 6.82
CA LEU A 105 -7.07 -6.82 6.21
C LEU A 105 -6.71 -8.08 5.41
N THR A 106 -7.39 -9.20 5.64
CA THR A 106 -7.11 -10.43 4.92
C THR A 106 -8.31 -11.36 4.84
N ASN A 107 -8.44 -12.09 3.74
CA ASN A 107 -9.39 -13.20 3.61
C ASN A 107 -8.82 -14.54 4.11
N ARG A 108 -7.65 -14.53 4.76
CA ARG A 108 -6.96 -15.69 5.32
C ARG A 108 -6.62 -15.51 6.81
N PRO A 109 -7.58 -15.09 7.67
CA PRO A 109 -7.27 -14.71 9.05
C PRO A 109 -6.69 -15.85 9.89
N ASN A 110 -6.95 -17.11 9.52
CA ASN A 110 -6.41 -18.28 10.20
C ASN A 110 -5.02 -18.71 9.66
N GLN A 111 -4.48 -18.03 8.66
CA GLN A 111 -3.17 -18.32 8.07
C GLN A 111 -2.14 -17.24 8.41
N VAL A 112 -2.53 -16.23 9.15
CA VAL A 112 -1.65 -15.15 9.60
C VAL A 112 -1.42 -15.27 11.10
N ILE A 113 -0.28 -14.77 11.56
CA ILE A 113 0.07 -14.66 12.98
C ILE A 113 0.02 -13.19 13.34
N TRP A 114 -1.04 -12.82 14.04
CA TRP A 114 -1.25 -11.46 14.52
C TRP A 114 -0.21 -11.06 15.55
N GLY A 115 0.20 -9.82 15.54
CA GLY A 115 1.02 -9.24 16.61
C GLY A 115 0.28 -9.34 17.94
N THR A 116 1.01 -9.63 19.01
CA THR A 116 0.41 -9.91 20.31
C THR A 116 0.60 -8.79 21.32
N ALA A 117 -0.31 -8.81 22.19
CA ALA A 117 -0.57 -8.36 23.54
C ALA A 117 -0.14 -6.96 23.96
N ASP A 118 1.10 -6.59 23.85
CA ASP A 118 1.53 -5.26 24.31
C ASP A 118 1.23 -4.15 23.30
N GLY A 119 0.80 -4.54 22.10
CA GLY A 119 0.30 -3.68 21.05
C GLY A 119 -1.22 -3.77 20.87
N THR A 120 -1.96 -4.33 21.83
CA THR A 120 -3.42 -4.35 21.76
C THR A 120 -3.99 -2.96 21.99
N ILE A 121 -4.74 -2.51 21.02
CA ILE A 121 -5.48 -1.25 21.10
C ILE A 121 -6.86 -1.60 21.63
N GLY A 122 -7.15 -1.18 22.83
CA GLY A 122 -8.46 -1.11 23.51
C GLY A 122 -9.48 -2.25 23.37
N ASP A 123 -9.49 -2.95 22.25
CA ASP A 123 -10.40 -4.03 21.90
C ASP A 123 -9.71 -5.38 21.69
N GLY A 124 -8.40 -5.46 22.01
CA GLY A 124 -7.62 -6.70 21.98
C GLY A 124 -7.09 -7.11 20.60
N ARG A 125 -7.24 -6.26 19.58
CA ARG A 125 -6.73 -6.51 18.24
C ARG A 125 -5.67 -5.50 17.83
N VAL A 126 -4.72 -5.94 17.03
CA VAL A 126 -3.66 -5.11 16.45
C VAL A 126 -3.77 -5.13 14.93
N GLY A 127 -3.30 -4.08 14.26
CA GLY A 127 -3.33 -3.92 12.81
C GLY A 127 -2.15 -4.57 12.09
N TYR A 128 -1.22 -5.22 12.80
CA TYR A 128 -0.02 -5.79 12.23
C TYR A 128 0.07 -7.31 12.43
N TYR A 129 0.67 -7.99 11.47
CA TYR A 129 0.75 -9.46 11.44
C TYR A 129 1.85 -9.93 10.49
N HIS A 130 2.15 -11.22 10.50
CA HIS A 130 2.98 -11.85 9.49
C HIS A 130 2.38 -13.17 9.02
N PHE A 131 2.82 -13.63 7.85
CA PHE A 131 2.50 -14.94 7.31
C PHE A 131 3.66 -15.50 6.51
N ASP A 132 3.73 -16.81 6.46
CA ASP A 132 4.75 -17.53 5.72
C ASP A 132 4.12 -18.23 4.50
N VAL A 133 4.70 -18.03 3.31
CA VAL A 133 4.25 -18.66 2.08
C VAL A 133 5.44 -19.03 1.21
N ASN A 134 5.47 -20.28 0.74
CA ASN A 134 6.51 -20.79 -0.17
C ASN A 134 7.96 -20.54 0.28
N GLY A 135 8.22 -20.50 1.57
CA GLY A 135 9.56 -20.27 2.13
C GLY A 135 9.92 -18.79 2.32
N PHE A 136 9.01 -17.87 2.09
CA PHE A 136 9.15 -16.44 2.33
C PHE A 136 8.25 -16.00 3.49
N ARG A 137 8.69 -14.99 4.23
CA ARG A 137 7.89 -14.33 5.27
C ARG A 137 7.48 -12.94 4.80
N PHE A 138 6.19 -12.67 4.90
CA PHE A 138 5.60 -11.34 4.69
C PHE A 138 5.23 -10.78 6.05
N VAL A 139 5.70 -9.55 6.32
CA VAL A 139 5.49 -8.85 7.59
C VAL A 139 4.74 -7.57 7.30
N CYS A 140 3.46 -7.58 7.62
CA CYS A 140 2.56 -6.45 7.44
C CYS A 140 2.56 -5.60 8.71
N THR A 141 2.95 -4.33 8.59
CA THR A 141 3.06 -3.40 9.71
C THR A 141 1.92 -2.39 9.69
N ASP A 142 1.71 -1.73 10.81
CA ASP A 142 0.72 -0.67 10.98
C ASP A 142 1.44 0.62 11.36
N THR A 143 1.55 1.54 10.43
CA THR A 143 2.23 2.83 10.62
C THR A 143 1.32 3.93 11.16
N ASN A 144 0.16 3.58 11.73
CA ASN A 144 -0.79 4.56 12.27
C ASN A 144 -0.58 4.87 13.75
N TYR A 145 0.62 4.74 14.27
CA TYR A 145 0.92 5.15 15.64
C TYR A 145 1.53 6.55 15.68
N ALA A 146 1.20 7.27 16.74
CA ALA A 146 1.71 8.60 17.03
C ALA A 146 2.08 8.71 18.51
N LEU A 147 3.08 9.54 18.84
CA LEU A 147 3.42 9.89 20.20
C LEU A 147 2.74 11.22 20.56
N LEU A 148 1.72 11.15 21.41
CA LEU A 148 0.93 12.29 21.88
C LEU A 148 1.09 12.42 23.40
N ASP A 149 1.54 13.56 23.85
CA ASP A 149 1.73 13.88 25.29
C ASP A 149 2.54 12.82 26.06
N GLY A 150 3.50 12.19 25.41
CA GLY A 150 4.36 11.15 25.97
C GLY A 150 3.77 9.74 25.94
N GLU A 151 2.58 9.55 25.42
CA GLU A 151 1.93 8.26 25.25
C GLU A 151 1.83 7.86 23.79
N TRP A 152 2.11 6.59 23.48
CA TRP A 152 1.90 6.02 22.15
C TRP A 152 0.44 5.69 21.97
N VAL A 153 -0.18 6.36 21.01
CA VAL A 153 -1.60 6.16 20.64
C VAL A 153 -1.68 5.70 19.20
N HIS A 154 -2.67 4.87 18.89
CA HIS A 154 -3.02 4.61 17.50
C HIS A 154 -3.75 5.85 16.95
N ASN A 155 -3.24 6.37 15.83
CA ASN A 155 -3.88 7.47 15.12
C ASN A 155 -5.15 6.95 14.47
N ARG A 156 -6.25 7.09 15.14
CA ARG A 156 -7.60 6.73 14.69
C ARG A 156 -8.60 7.72 15.25
N PRO A 157 -9.81 7.47 14.93
CA PRO A 157 -10.54 7.71 13.71
C PRO A 157 -11.14 9.10 13.76
N ALA A 158 -11.77 9.51 12.72
CA ALA A 158 -12.28 10.84 12.46
C ALA A 158 -11.24 11.84 11.90
N SER A 159 -9.98 11.45 11.79
CA SER A 159 -8.94 12.27 11.16
C SER A 159 -8.05 11.41 10.27
N TRP A 160 -7.82 11.86 9.07
CA TRP A 160 -6.86 11.25 8.12
C TRP A 160 -5.40 11.57 8.47
N GLY A 161 -5.15 12.44 9.42
CA GLY A 161 -3.82 12.88 9.84
C GLY A 161 -3.55 12.65 11.32
N PRO A 162 -2.29 12.70 11.74
CA PRO A 162 -1.90 12.57 13.13
C PRO A 162 -2.48 13.72 13.96
N PRO A 163 -2.65 13.52 15.29
CA PRO A 163 -3.06 14.59 16.19
C PRO A 163 -2.13 15.81 16.09
N ALA A 164 -2.70 17.02 16.11
CA ALA A 164 -1.97 18.27 15.86
C ALA A 164 -0.76 18.53 16.79
N HIS A 165 -0.66 17.84 17.92
CA HIS A 165 0.44 17.95 18.89
C HIS A 165 1.28 16.68 18.99
N ALA A 166 1.13 15.75 18.04
CA ALA A 166 1.97 14.56 18.01
C ALA A 166 3.43 14.95 17.71
N THR A 167 4.35 14.40 18.50
CA THR A 167 5.78 14.61 18.28
C THR A 167 6.39 13.56 17.36
N HIS A 168 5.69 12.43 17.18
CA HIS A 168 6.01 11.37 16.25
C HIS A 168 4.71 10.97 15.55
N ALA A 169 4.79 10.67 14.27
CA ALA A 169 3.65 10.29 13.45
C ALA A 169 4.08 9.25 12.40
N ASN A 170 3.10 8.62 11.78
CA ASN A 170 3.32 7.57 10.79
C ASN A 170 4.27 6.47 11.29
N ALA A 171 4.21 6.15 12.59
CA ALA A 171 5.17 5.32 13.30
C ALA A 171 4.63 3.92 13.59
N LEU A 172 5.56 3.01 13.91
CA LEU A 172 5.22 1.69 14.47
C LEU A 172 5.02 1.75 16.00
N GLY A 173 5.79 2.63 16.65
CA GLY A 173 5.88 2.66 18.10
C GLY A 173 6.67 1.50 18.69
N PRO A 174 7.05 1.59 19.98
CA PRO A 174 8.02 0.67 20.61
C PRO A 174 7.53 -0.79 20.67
N ALA A 175 6.27 -1.01 20.96
CA ALA A 175 5.72 -2.37 21.09
C ALA A 175 5.76 -3.13 19.73
N GLN A 176 5.41 -2.45 18.64
CA GLN A 176 5.47 -3.04 17.32
C GLN A 176 6.91 -3.20 16.82
N LEU A 177 7.82 -2.25 17.13
CA LEU A 177 9.25 -2.39 16.83
C LEU A 177 9.85 -3.62 17.50
N GLU A 178 9.54 -3.87 18.78
CA GLU A 178 9.98 -5.06 19.48
C GLU A 178 9.41 -6.35 18.87
N TRP A 179 8.14 -6.33 18.51
CA TRP A 179 7.51 -7.45 17.78
C TRP A 179 8.20 -7.69 16.42
N LEU A 180 8.45 -6.64 15.65
CA LEU A 180 9.12 -6.71 14.35
C LEU A 180 10.53 -7.33 14.50
N GLU A 181 11.29 -6.92 15.52
CA GLU A 181 12.62 -7.50 15.81
C GLU A 181 12.51 -9.02 16.08
N ARG A 182 11.56 -9.44 16.88
CA ARG A 182 11.34 -10.87 17.17
C ARG A 182 11.02 -11.67 15.90
N VAL A 183 10.12 -11.13 15.07
CA VAL A 183 9.67 -11.77 13.82
C VAL A 183 10.80 -11.89 12.82
N LEU A 184 11.58 -10.85 12.61
CA LEU A 184 12.69 -10.83 11.67
C LEU A 184 13.88 -11.67 12.17
N THR A 185 14.15 -11.69 13.48
CA THR A 185 15.19 -12.53 14.08
C THR A 185 14.85 -14.01 13.95
N ASP A 186 13.58 -14.39 14.13
CA ASP A 186 13.12 -15.76 13.88
C ASP A 186 13.30 -16.16 12.41
N ALA A 187 12.96 -15.28 11.49
CA ALA A 187 13.16 -15.52 10.06
C ALA A 187 14.65 -15.69 9.69
N ALA A 188 15.54 -14.88 10.27
CA ALA A 188 16.99 -15.03 10.10
C ALA A 188 17.47 -16.41 10.53
N ARG A 189 17.01 -16.89 11.71
CA ARG A 189 17.35 -18.24 12.23
C ARG A 189 16.83 -19.36 11.32
N ARG A 190 15.69 -19.14 10.68
CA ARG A 190 15.04 -20.12 9.79
C ARG A 190 15.48 -20.00 8.34
N ALA A 191 16.37 -19.10 8.03
CA ALA A 191 16.83 -18.81 6.66
C ALA A 191 15.70 -18.41 5.69
N MET A 192 14.72 -17.66 6.18
CA MET A 192 13.57 -17.21 5.41
C MET A 192 13.76 -15.76 4.97
N PRO A 193 13.79 -15.47 3.66
CA PRO A 193 13.71 -14.10 3.18
C PRO A 193 12.42 -13.42 3.60
N CYS A 194 12.51 -12.16 4.04
CA CYS A 194 11.40 -11.36 4.51
C CYS A 194 11.10 -10.21 3.54
N ILE A 195 9.81 -10.00 3.31
CA ILE A 195 9.25 -8.83 2.67
C ILE A 195 8.48 -8.08 3.75
N VAL A 196 8.85 -6.83 4.01
CA VAL A 196 8.16 -5.96 4.97
C VAL A 196 7.25 -5.02 4.22
N VAL A 197 6.01 -4.91 4.68
CA VAL A 197 4.97 -4.10 4.06
C VAL A 197 4.47 -3.07 5.06
N SER A 198 4.43 -1.83 4.64
CA SER A 198 3.95 -0.69 5.42
C SER A 198 3.05 0.20 4.56
N HIS A 199 2.39 1.16 5.17
CA HIS A 199 1.78 2.24 4.41
C HIS A 199 2.75 3.39 4.24
N ALA A 200 3.30 3.93 5.32
CA ALA A 200 4.33 4.97 5.26
C ALA A 200 5.73 4.39 5.00
N ASP A 201 6.58 5.15 4.30
CA ASP A 201 7.96 4.80 4.00
C ASP A 201 8.83 4.79 5.27
N PHE A 202 9.74 3.83 5.36
CA PHE A 202 10.76 3.78 6.40
C PHE A 202 12.09 4.40 5.98
N SER A 203 12.35 4.48 4.68
CA SER A 203 13.66 4.89 4.16
C SER A 203 13.90 6.40 4.27
N GLY A 204 12.84 7.18 4.16
CA GLY A 204 12.92 8.64 4.07
C GLY A 204 13.58 9.16 2.78
N ILE A 205 13.67 8.31 1.73
CA ILE A 205 14.37 8.68 0.50
C ILE A 205 13.47 9.52 -0.41
N VAL A 206 12.19 9.18 -0.47
CA VAL A 206 11.25 9.78 -1.44
C VAL A 206 10.22 10.67 -0.78
N SER A 207 10.10 10.63 0.52
CA SER A 207 9.00 11.24 1.26
C SER A 207 9.43 12.44 2.07
N ASP A 208 8.63 13.50 1.99
CA ASP A 208 8.73 14.65 2.90
C ASP A 208 8.15 14.33 4.30
N ASP A 209 7.42 13.22 4.45
CA ASP A 209 6.75 12.79 5.69
C ASP A 209 6.95 11.28 5.94
N PRO A 210 8.20 10.80 6.07
CA PRO A 210 8.47 9.40 6.33
C PRO A 210 8.01 9.00 7.73
N SER A 211 7.95 7.69 7.96
CA SER A 211 7.74 7.15 9.31
C SER A 211 8.76 7.74 10.29
N SER A 212 8.29 8.33 11.37
CA SER A 212 9.16 9.02 12.34
C SER A 212 10.10 8.07 13.11
N ASP A 213 9.81 6.77 13.10
CA ASP A 213 10.72 5.72 13.60
C ASP A 213 11.37 4.88 12.48
N GLY A 214 11.24 5.33 11.22
CA GLY A 214 11.81 4.67 10.05
C GLY A 214 13.31 4.41 10.15
N ALA A 215 14.07 5.35 10.70
CA ALA A 215 15.50 5.16 10.94
C ALA A 215 15.80 3.98 11.88
N ALA A 216 14.96 3.76 12.90
CA ALA A 216 15.07 2.61 13.80
C ALA A 216 14.72 1.30 13.07
N VAL A 217 13.70 1.32 12.21
CA VAL A 217 13.32 0.18 11.37
C VAL A 217 14.44 -0.18 10.40
N CYS A 218 15.01 0.79 9.69
CA CYS A 218 16.16 0.56 8.81
C CYS A 218 17.40 0.04 9.56
N ALA A 219 17.66 0.53 10.77
CA ALA A 219 18.72 0.00 11.63
C ALA A 219 18.46 -1.46 12.04
N LEU A 220 17.19 -1.81 12.29
CA LEU A 220 16.78 -3.18 12.57
C LEU A 220 16.99 -4.09 11.35
N PHE A 221 16.63 -3.65 10.13
CA PHE A 221 16.89 -4.40 8.90
C PHE A 221 18.39 -4.69 8.74
N ARG A 222 19.24 -3.68 8.91
CA ARG A 222 20.71 -3.88 8.92
C ARG A 222 21.18 -4.85 10.00
N LYS A 223 20.60 -4.77 11.20
CA LYS A 223 20.92 -5.68 12.30
C LYS A 223 20.63 -7.14 11.94
N VAL A 224 19.44 -7.43 11.42
CA VAL A 224 19.07 -8.81 11.08
C VAL A 224 19.79 -9.32 9.83
N ASN A 225 20.08 -8.45 8.84
CA ASN A 225 20.88 -8.82 7.68
C ASN A 225 22.34 -9.11 8.05
N ARG A 226 22.89 -8.51 9.12
CA ARG A 226 24.19 -8.92 9.69
C ARG A 226 24.14 -10.26 10.39
N LEU A 227 22.99 -10.65 10.99
CA LEU A 227 22.82 -12.01 11.55
C LEU A 227 22.81 -13.06 10.44
N ARG A 228 22.12 -12.72 9.35
CA ARG A 228 22.03 -13.55 8.15
C ARG A 228 21.75 -12.65 6.93
N ALA A 229 22.68 -12.62 5.99
CA ALA A 229 22.51 -11.91 4.72
C ALA A 229 21.22 -12.35 4.00
N GLY A 230 20.51 -11.41 3.40
CA GLY A 230 19.26 -11.68 2.67
C GLY A 230 18.08 -12.04 3.58
N THR A 231 18.10 -11.65 4.87
CA THR A 231 16.93 -11.83 5.74
C THR A 231 15.83 -10.84 5.38
N VAL A 232 16.10 -9.54 5.34
CA VAL A 232 15.17 -8.55 4.78
C VAL A 232 15.66 -8.19 3.40
N VAL A 233 14.86 -8.50 2.38
CA VAL A 233 15.24 -8.29 0.98
C VAL A 233 14.44 -7.18 0.31
N LEU A 234 13.23 -6.89 0.82
CA LEU A 234 12.32 -5.94 0.22
C LEU A 234 11.45 -5.27 1.30
N ALA A 235 11.32 -3.97 1.22
CA ALA A 235 10.35 -3.15 1.93
C ALA A 235 9.43 -2.48 0.89
N ILE A 236 8.12 -2.57 1.08
CA ILE A 236 7.11 -2.02 0.15
C ILE A 236 6.19 -1.10 0.93
N ASN A 237 5.89 0.07 0.37
CA ASN A 237 4.93 1.01 0.94
C ASN A 237 4.07 1.69 -0.14
N GLY A 238 3.08 2.45 0.30
CA GLY A 238 2.22 3.34 -0.47
C GLY A 238 2.34 4.78 0.04
N HIS A 239 1.20 5.44 0.25
CA HIS A 239 1.03 6.74 0.91
C HIS A 239 1.41 7.96 0.06
N TYR A 240 2.53 7.92 -0.65
CA TYR A 240 3.05 9.12 -1.35
C TYR A 240 2.59 9.23 -2.79
N HIS A 241 1.86 8.22 -3.29
CA HIS A 241 1.43 8.19 -4.69
C HIS A 241 2.61 8.39 -5.64
N THR A 242 3.70 7.72 -5.36
CA THR A 242 4.99 7.89 -6.04
C THR A 242 5.48 6.54 -6.52
N ASP A 243 6.07 6.51 -7.72
CA ASP A 243 6.75 5.34 -8.26
C ASP A 243 8.25 5.48 -8.03
N HIS A 244 8.79 4.69 -7.13
CA HIS A 244 10.22 4.68 -6.86
C HIS A 244 10.67 3.31 -6.37
N ALA A 245 11.83 2.86 -6.86
CA ALA A 245 12.46 1.65 -6.36
C ALA A 245 13.97 1.83 -6.30
N VAL A 246 14.57 1.55 -5.14
CA VAL A 246 16.01 1.69 -4.91
C VAL A 246 16.51 0.61 -3.97
N ARG A 247 17.76 0.19 -4.13
CA ARG A 247 18.43 -0.68 -3.17
C ARG A 247 19.37 0.13 -2.28
N VAL A 248 19.17 0.00 -0.96
CA VAL A 248 20.03 0.60 0.07
C VAL A 248 20.32 -0.45 1.14
N ASP A 249 21.57 -0.61 1.54
CA ASP A 249 21.99 -1.55 2.61
C ASP A 249 21.43 -2.98 2.42
N ASP A 250 21.50 -3.53 1.21
CA ASP A 250 21.01 -4.87 0.83
C ASP A 250 19.47 -5.03 0.82
N VAL A 251 18.70 -3.99 1.09
CA VAL A 251 17.24 -3.99 1.04
C VAL A 251 16.78 -3.18 -0.18
N VAL A 252 15.83 -3.73 -0.93
CA VAL A 252 15.10 -2.97 -1.94
C VAL A 252 13.96 -2.24 -1.25
N TYR A 253 13.86 -0.94 -1.43
CA TYR A 253 12.73 -0.12 -1.02
C TYR A 253 11.90 0.20 -2.25
N PHE A 254 10.63 -0.14 -2.20
CA PHE A 254 9.69 0.06 -3.30
C PHE A 254 8.49 0.87 -2.83
N ASP A 255 8.41 2.12 -3.28
CA ASP A 255 7.26 2.98 -3.13
C ASP A 255 6.29 2.67 -4.27
N CYS A 256 5.18 2.02 -3.94
CA CYS A 256 4.17 1.63 -4.92
C CYS A 256 3.28 2.83 -5.24
N ASN A 257 3.25 3.21 -6.52
CA ASN A 257 2.38 4.28 -6.98
C ASN A 257 0.91 3.96 -6.72
N THR A 258 0.11 5.00 -6.57
CA THR A 258 -1.34 4.93 -6.39
C THR A 258 -2.04 4.21 -7.55
N VAL A 259 -3.18 3.60 -7.26
CA VAL A 259 -3.97 2.90 -8.28
C VAL A 259 -4.49 3.86 -9.35
N LEU A 260 -5.11 4.97 -8.96
CA LEU A 260 -5.74 5.91 -9.90
C LEU A 260 -5.54 7.39 -9.56
N ASN A 261 -5.26 7.70 -8.31
CA ASN A 261 -5.23 9.08 -7.82
C ASN A 261 -3.81 9.63 -7.90
N GLY A 262 -3.40 10.12 -9.06
CA GLY A 262 -2.03 10.55 -9.29
C GLY A 262 -1.55 11.72 -8.43
N TYR A 263 -2.45 12.58 -7.94
CA TYR A 263 -2.06 13.73 -7.13
C TYR A 263 -3.25 14.39 -6.40
N TRP A 264 -3.04 14.85 -5.16
CA TRP A 264 -4.08 15.41 -4.28
C TRP A 264 -4.12 16.92 -4.22
N LYS A 265 -3.20 17.65 -4.82
CA LYS A 265 -3.17 19.11 -4.74
C LYS A 265 -3.55 19.73 -6.08
N PRO A 266 -4.27 20.85 -6.07
CA PRO A 266 -4.46 21.65 -7.26
C PRO A 266 -3.10 22.00 -7.86
N MET A 267 -2.92 21.72 -9.14
CA MET A 267 -1.67 21.97 -9.83
C MET A 267 -1.89 23.03 -10.87
N THR A 268 -0.88 23.87 -11.09
CA THR A 268 -0.89 24.81 -12.19
C THR A 268 -0.78 24.04 -13.50
N VAL A 269 -1.68 24.30 -14.43
CA VAL A 269 -1.69 23.72 -15.76
C VAL A 269 -1.52 24.85 -16.76
N SER A 270 -0.32 25.00 -17.28
CA SER A 270 0.04 26.18 -18.08
C SER A 270 -0.31 26.05 -19.57
N HIS A 271 -0.58 24.82 -20.04
CA HIS A 271 -0.77 24.54 -21.46
C HIS A 271 -2.24 24.34 -21.87
N TYR A 272 -3.19 24.56 -20.95
CA TYR A 272 -4.62 24.52 -21.24
C TYR A 272 -5.21 25.91 -21.30
N THR A 273 -6.16 26.10 -22.20
CA THR A 273 -6.88 27.36 -22.35
C THR A 273 -8.16 27.37 -21.52
N ASP A 274 -8.60 28.54 -21.07
CA ASP A 274 -9.77 28.69 -20.19
C ASP A 274 -11.10 28.24 -20.82
N ASP A 275 -11.14 28.11 -22.17
CA ASP A 275 -12.31 27.66 -22.92
C ASP A 275 -12.38 26.12 -23.07
N GLN A 276 -11.33 25.37 -22.69
CA GLN A 276 -11.38 23.92 -22.71
C GLN A 276 -12.27 23.40 -21.58
N THR A 277 -13.10 22.44 -21.93
CA THR A 277 -13.95 21.74 -20.97
C THR A 277 -13.78 20.24 -21.10
N PHE A 278 -13.98 19.52 -19.98
CA PHE A 278 -13.81 18.08 -19.88
C PHE A 278 -15.06 17.43 -19.31
N PRO A 279 -15.42 16.21 -19.76
CA PRO A 279 -16.50 15.48 -19.15
C PRO A 279 -16.14 15.13 -17.70
N PHE A 280 -17.05 15.39 -16.80
CA PHE A 280 -16.98 15.00 -15.40
C PHE A 280 -18.19 14.13 -15.08
N GLU A 281 -17.96 12.97 -14.51
CA GLU A 281 -18.97 12.00 -14.10
C GLU A 281 -19.21 12.10 -12.59
N PRO A 282 -20.09 12.98 -12.13
CA PRO A 282 -20.37 13.10 -10.70
C PRO A 282 -21.24 11.93 -10.22
N TYR A 283 -21.15 11.65 -8.93
CA TYR A 283 -22.00 10.68 -8.24
C TYR A 283 -22.73 11.36 -7.09
N ASP A 284 -23.94 10.88 -6.77
CA ASP A 284 -24.66 11.34 -5.60
C ASP A 284 -24.12 10.70 -4.30
N ALA A 285 -24.69 11.09 -3.16
CA ALA A 285 -24.29 10.57 -1.85
C ALA A 285 -24.50 9.05 -1.70
N ASP A 286 -25.35 8.46 -2.54
CA ASP A 286 -25.62 7.02 -2.58
C ASP A 286 -24.71 6.29 -3.60
N GLY A 287 -23.80 7.03 -4.26
CA GLY A 287 -22.89 6.52 -5.27
C GLY A 287 -23.58 6.13 -6.58
N GLN A 288 -24.74 6.74 -6.88
CA GLN A 288 -25.37 6.57 -8.18
C GLN A 288 -24.79 7.60 -9.15
N PRO A 289 -24.53 7.24 -10.42
CA PRO A 289 -24.01 8.18 -11.38
C PRO A 289 -25.04 9.28 -11.65
N LEU A 290 -24.57 10.51 -11.57
CA LEU A 290 -25.32 11.69 -12.02
C LEU A 290 -25.02 11.96 -13.50
N PRO A 291 -25.81 12.82 -14.17
CA PRO A 291 -25.55 13.19 -15.55
C PRO A 291 -24.12 13.76 -15.72
N VAL A 292 -23.44 13.31 -16.77
CA VAL A 292 -22.13 13.86 -17.15
C VAL A 292 -22.26 15.35 -17.40
N VAL A 293 -21.36 16.13 -16.81
CA VAL A 293 -21.29 17.58 -17.00
C VAL A 293 -20.00 17.95 -17.72
N SER A 294 -20.03 19.04 -18.46
CA SER A 294 -18.84 19.59 -19.09
C SER A 294 -18.31 20.74 -18.22
N THR A 295 -17.11 20.57 -17.71
CA THR A 295 -16.52 21.48 -16.70
C THR A 295 -15.18 22.01 -17.21
N PRO A 296 -14.88 23.31 -17.08
CA PRO A 296 -13.54 23.84 -17.32
C PRO A 296 -12.50 23.14 -16.45
N LEU A 297 -11.32 22.87 -17.00
CA LEU A 297 -10.29 22.12 -16.28
C LEU A 297 -9.96 22.67 -14.87
N PRO A 298 -9.73 23.98 -14.68
CA PRO A 298 -9.45 24.51 -13.35
C PRO A 298 -10.55 24.20 -12.33
N ALA A 299 -11.82 24.28 -12.75
CA ALA A 299 -12.95 23.97 -11.89
C ALA A 299 -13.06 22.45 -11.61
N LEU A 300 -12.75 21.60 -12.59
CA LEU A 300 -12.71 20.16 -12.43
C LEU A 300 -11.64 19.76 -11.41
N VAL A 301 -10.42 20.26 -11.54
CA VAL A 301 -9.33 19.97 -10.60
C VAL A 301 -9.67 20.49 -9.20
N GLN A 302 -10.24 21.68 -9.09
CA GLN A 302 -10.69 22.21 -7.80
C GLN A 302 -11.82 21.39 -7.17
N ALA A 303 -12.76 20.93 -7.97
CA ALA A 303 -13.89 20.14 -7.48
C ALA A 303 -13.46 18.74 -6.96
N THR A 304 -12.50 18.12 -7.64
CA THR A 304 -12.01 16.78 -7.28
C THR A 304 -10.80 16.82 -6.38
N ASN A 305 -10.04 17.91 -6.40
CA ASN A 305 -8.73 18.06 -5.73
C ASN A 305 -7.75 16.92 -6.05
N THR A 306 -7.93 16.25 -7.19
CA THR A 306 -7.20 15.03 -7.52
C THR A 306 -7.06 14.89 -9.03
N TRP A 307 -5.90 14.43 -9.48
CA TRP A 307 -5.62 14.00 -10.85
C TRP A 307 -5.73 12.50 -10.96
N PHE A 308 -6.31 12.00 -12.04
CA PHE A 308 -6.60 10.58 -12.20
C PHE A 308 -5.87 9.95 -13.38
N PHE A 309 -5.54 8.69 -13.24
CA PHE A 309 -5.12 7.83 -14.34
C PHE A 309 -6.34 7.25 -15.09
N THR A 310 -6.12 6.79 -16.31
CA THR A 310 -7.17 6.19 -17.14
C THR A 310 -7.47 4.75 -16.70
N GLU A 311 -6.42 3.97 -16.44
CA GLU A 311 -6.51 2.56 -16.04
C GLU A 311 -5.81 2.36 -14.69
N PRO A 312 -6.27 1.41 -13.88
CA PRO A 312 -5.70 1.18 -12.56
C PRO A 312 -4.27 0.61 -12.63
N LEU A 313 -3.38 1.20 -11.84
CA LEU A 313 -2.00 0.73 -11.70
C LEU A 313 -1.88 -0.38 -10.65
N SER A 314 -1.02 -1.34 -10.93
CA SER A 314 -0.54 -2.35 -9.99
C SER A 314 0.80 -2.88 -10.48
N ALA A 315 1.55 -3.54 -9.60
CA ALA A 315 2.77 -4.23 -9.97
C ALA A 315 2.68 -5.73 -9.69
N MET A 316 3.37 -6.52 -10.51
CA MET A 316 3.72 -7.91 -10.19
C MET A 316 5.15 -7.92 -9.65
N VAL A 317 5.31 -8.36 -8.42
CA VAL A 317 6.61 -8.42 -7.75
C VAL A 317 7.03 -9.87 -7.61
N THR A 318 8.25 -10.18 -8.07
CA THR A 318 8.86 -11.50 -7.91
C THR A 318 10.08 -11.39 -7.02
N VAL A 319 10.13 -12.20 -5.97
CA VAL A 319 11.27 -12.29 -5.06
C VAL A 319 11.82 -13.71 -5.10
N SER A 320 13.13 -13.85 -5.19
CA SER A 320 13.84 -15.13 -5.17
C SER A 320 14.59 -15.34 -3.86
N THR A 321 14.83 -16.61 -3.49
CA THR A 321 15.50 -16.97 -2.23
C THR A 321 16.96 -16.52 -2.14
N ASP A 322 17.57 -16.10 -3.26
CA ASP A 322 18.90 -15.50 -3.33
C ASP A 322 18.87 -13.96 -3.13
N GLY A 323 17.69 -13.37 -2.92
CA GLY A 323 17.54 -11.93 -2.72
C GLY A 323 17.33 -11.11 -4.00
N ALA A 324 17.18 -11.77 -5.16
CA ALA A 324 16.78 -11.04 -6.37
C ALA A 324 15.34 -10.54 -6.25
N VAL A 325 15.09 -9.32 -6.70
CA VAL A 325 13.77 -8.70 -6.75
C VAL A 325 13.51 -8.19 -8.17
N GLN A 326 12.35 -8.53 -8.71
CA GLN A 326 11.83 -8.00 -9.97
C GLN A 326 10.49 -7.34 -9.73
N ILE A 327 10.32 -6.14 -10.28
CA ILE A 327 9.06 -5.38 -10.27
C ILE A 327 8.65 -5.25 -11.73
N HIS A 328 7.46 -5.70 -12.06
CA HIS A 328 6.84 -5.54 -13.37
C HIS A 328 5.58 -4.69 -13.20
N GLY A 329 5.70 -3.41 -13.51
CA GLY A 329 4.67 -2.41 -13.31
C GLY A 329 3.61 -2.39 -14.39
N ALA A 330 2.54 -1.66 -14.14
CA ALA A 330 1.55 -1.27 -15.14
C ALA A 330 1.87 0.12 -15.68
N GLN A 331 1.42 0.37 -16.91
CA GLN A 331 1.46 1.68 -17.54
C GLN A 331 0.06 2.08 -17.97
N THR A 332 -0.25 3.36 -17.83
CA THR A 332 -1.52 3.95 -18.23
C THR A 332 -1.28 5.36 -18.76
N ALA A 333 -2.30 6.18 -18.80
CA ALA A 333 -2.22 7.58 -19.21
C ALA A 333 -2.95 8.46 -18.20
N TRP A 334 -2.67 9.74 -18.21
CA TRP A 334 -3.50 10.70 -17.51
C TRP A 334 -4.90 10.72 -18.12
N ARG A 335 -5.92 10.69 -17.27
CA ARG A 335 -7.33 10.73 -17.69
C ARG A 335 -7.59 12.02 -18.50
N TYR A 336 -8.41 11.88 -19.53
CA TYR A 336 -8.71 12.93 -20.51
C TYR A 336 -7.50 13.44 -21.34
N GLY A 337 -6.37 12.77 -21.27
CA GLY A 337 -5.15 13.23 -21.96
C GLY A 337 -4.50 14.46 -21.34
N ILE A 338 -4.89 14.81 -20.11
CA ILE A 338 -4.40 16.00 -19.41
C ILE A 338 -3.34 15.56 -18.42
N ALA A 339 -2.08 15.94 -18.68
CA ALA A 339 -0.99 15.78 -17.75
C ALA A 339 -0.86 17.02 -16.87
N PRO A 340 -0.57 16.87 -15.57
CA PRO A 340 -0.14 18.00 -14.76
C PRO A 340 1.13 18.63 -15.35
N ASP A 341 1.23 19.96 -15.24
CA ASP A 341 2.43 20.71 -15.64
C ASP A 341 3.51 20.52 -14.56
N MET A 342 4.17 19.37 -14.61
CA MET A 342 5.14 18.99 -13.60
C MET A 342 6.43 18.53 -14.23
N ASP A 343 7.49 19.26 -13.96
CA ASP A 343 8.76 18.64 -13.67
C ASP A 343 8.65 18.00 -12.28
N THR A 344 8.11 16.79 -12.18
CA THR A 344 8.17 16.08 -10.90
C THR A 344 9.39 15.18 -10.89
N PRO A 345 10.41 15.54 -10.11
CA PRO A 345 11.47 14.60 -9.78
C PRO A 345 10.94 13.42 -8.94
N ASP A 346 9.69 13.45 -8.54
CA ASP A 346 9.14 12.66 -7.44
C ASP A 346 8.41 11.39 -7.90
N GLY A 347 8.59 10.91 -9.13
CA GLY A 347 7.99 9.65 -9.58
C GLY A 347 6.45 9.65 -9.67
N LYS A 348 5.81 10.83 -9.77
CA LYS A 348 4.35 10.96 -9.91
C LYS A 348 3.93 10.84 -11.39
N HIS A 349 4.00 9.64 -11.90
CA HIS A 349 3.74 9.33 -13.30
C HIS A 349 2.55 8.38 -13.44
N PRO A 350 1.94 8.29 -14.64
CA PRO A 350 0.88 7.31 -14.90
C PRO A 350 1.45 5.91 -15.20
N TYR A 351 2.42 5.47 -14.43
CA TYR A 351 3.00 4.13 -14.51
C TYR A 351 3.64 3.70 -13.19
N ILE A 352 3.93 2.42 -13.09
CA ILE A 352 4.92 1.84 -12.19
C ILE A 352 6.02 1.30 -13.08
N ALA A 353 7.26 1.73 -12.86
CA ALA A 353 8.40 1.35 -13.69
C ALA A 353 8.77 -0.13 -13.48
N ASP A 354 9.22 -0.77 -14.54
CA ASP A 354 9.89 -2.06 -14.42
C ASP A 354 11.26 -1.87 -13.76
N ALA A 355 11.56 -2.71 -12.78
CA ALA A 355 12.85 -2.68 -12.10
C ALA A 355 13.37 -4.09 -11.81
N GLN A 356 14.69 -4.24 -11.84
CA GLN A 356 15.34 -5.51 -11.52
C GLN A 356 16.55 -5.28 -10.62
N PHE A 357 16.57 -5.97 -9.51
CA PHE A 357 17.66 -5.97 -8.54
C PHE A 357 18.21 -7.38 -8.44
N LEU A 358 19.43 -7.57 -8.91
CA LEU A 358 20.11 -8.86 -8.87
C LEU A 358 20.55 -9.21 -7.43
N PRO A 359 20.83 -10.48 -7.12
CA PRO A 359 21.45 -10.88 -5.84
C PRO A 359 22.76 -10.14 -5.62
N GLN A 360 23.14 -9.92 -4.37
CA GLN A 360 24.44 -9.38 -4.00
C GLN A 360 25.41 -10.49 -3.64
#